data_f90af6112f290135662aa0bbdac377e8
#
_entry.id   f90af6112f290135662aa0bbdac377e8
#
_cell.length_a   1.000
_cell.length_b   1.000
_cell.length_c   1.000
_cell.angle_alpha   90.00
_cell.angle_beta   90.00
_cell.angle_gamma   90.00
#
_symmetry.space_group_name_H-M   'P 1'
#
loop_
_entity.id
_entity.type
_entity.pdbx_description
1 polymer ?
#
loop_
_entity_poly.entity_id
_entity_poly.type
_entity_poly.pdbx_seq_one_letter_code
_entity_poly.pdbx_strand_id
1 'polypeptide(L)'
;LLAHYYKGVRLMDECRKLGCRTILLAEESVRAKPWPESLDEKFFMPDLSNIPAVIRAVSYLARSREIHGIIALDDYSVELASTLREHMRLPGMGDTTARRFRDKLAMRMEAREKGVHVPDFVHVLNHHRIHLFTQRVAPPWVLKPRSEAGSVKIKKLRSEHEVWQAVSELGDEHSYYLLEQYVAGDVLHVDSIVYDGRVVFAQPHRYWRPPFDVWNHGGVFTSQTIPGSDPLYGELMRMNELTIQAMGLPRGVTHAEFIRARDGQLHFLEIAARVCGAHLDVEVEAASGIDLWREWARLEAAHLRGEPYRVPDRRHDAAGLLLCLSREERPDLSHFRASEVVWRLQEDFHAGMVMASHSPDTVTHLMREYAHRLEHEVLAVAPPTDKPM
;
A
#
# COMPACT_ATOMS: atom_id res chain seq x y z
N LEU A 1 -17.75 -3.61 -5.23
CA LEU A 1 -16.63 -3.07 -4.45
C LEU A 1 -16.54 -3.81 -3.12
N LEU A 2 -15.33 -4.14 -2.66
CA LEU A 2 -15.08 -4.81 -1.38
C LEU A 2 -14.22 -3.92 -0.50
N ALA A 3 -14.60 -3.76 0.79
CA ALA A 3 -13.88 -2.90 1.72
C ALA A 3 -13.94 -3.42 3.17
N HIS A 4 -12.77 -3.61 3.80
CA HIS A 4 -12.65 -3.77 5.25
C HIS A 4 -12.56 -2.40 5.95
N TYR A 5 -12.10 -1.38 5.25
CA TYR A 5 -11.92 -0.02 5.76
C TYR A 5 -12.69 1.00 4.93
N TYR A 6 -12.93 2.17 5.51
CA TYR A 6 -13.56 3.30 4.81
C TYR A 6 -12.57 3.92 3.83
N LYS A 7 -12.68 3.54 2.55
CA LYS A 7 -11.77 3.98 1.47
C LYS A 7 -12.50 4.04 0.13
N GLY A 8 -11.89 4.66 -0.86
CA GLY A 8 -12.32 4.61 -2.26
C GLY A 8 -13.48 5.52 -2.63
N VAL A 9 -13.80 6.54 -1.82
CA VAL A 9 -14.88 7.49 -2.11
C VAL A 9 -14.72 8.11 -3.51
N ARG A 10 -13.52 8.57 -3.86
CA ARG A 10 -13.25 9.17 -5.17
C ARG A 10 -13.45 8.18 -6.34
N LEU A 11 -13.13 6.88 -6.14
CA LEU A 11 -13.41 5.83 -7.11
C LEU A 11 -14.93 5.66 -7.31
N MET A 12 -15.69 5.62 -6.22
CA MET A 12 -17.16 5.49 -6.26
C MET A 12 -17.81 6.64 -7.01
N ASP A 13 -17.39 7.88 -6.68
CA ASP A 13 -17.86 9.10 -7.36
C ASP A 13 -17.54 9.09 -8.86
N GLU A 14 -16.36 8.62 -9.24
CA GLU A 14 -15.98 8.53 -10.63
C GLU A 14 -16.74 7.42 -11.37
N CYS A 15 -16.96 6.26 -10.74
CA CYS A 15 -17.81 5.20 -11.29
C CYS A 15 -19.22 5.73 -11.65
N ARG A 16 -19.82 6.54 -10.75
CA ARG A 16 -21.14 7.15 -11.03
C ARG A 16 -21.09 8.08 -12.23
N LYS A 17 -20.07 8.94 -12.35
CA LYS A 17 -19.90 9.83 -13.51
C LYS A 17 -19.75 9.06 -14.81
N LEU A 18 -19.12 7.91 -14.75
CA LEU A 18 -18.94 6.99 -15.86
C LEU A 18 -20.21 6.17 -16.17
N GLY A 19 -21.31 6.35 -15.42
CA GLY A 19 -22.55 5.60 -15.60
C GLY A 19 -22.45 4.14 -15.13
N CYS A 20 -21.46 3.81 -14.30
CA CYS A 20 -21.35 2.49 -13.69
C CYS A 20 -22.27 2.41 -12.47
N ARG A 21 -23.03 1.32 -12.35
CA ARG A 21 -23.75 1.00 -11.12
C ARG A 21 -22.80 0.35 -10.12
N THR A 22 -22.77 0.87 -8.89
CA THR A 22 -21.85 0.44 -7.86
C THR A 22 -22.56 -0.22 -6.68
N ILE A 23 -22.08 -1.40 -6.30
CA ILE A 23 -22.52 -2.13 -5.12
C ILE A 23 -21.33 -2.26 -4.17
N LEU A 24 -21.46 -1.76 -2.95
CA LEU A 24 -20.46 -1.93 -1.89
C LEU A 24 -20.84 -3.11 -1.00
N LEU A 25 -19.88 -4.01 -0.77
CA LEU A 25 -19.92 -4.99 0.31
C LEU A 25 -18.76 -4.68 1.26
N ALA A 26 -19.06 -4.32 2.50
CA ALA A 26 -18.06 -3.88 3.47
C ALA A 26 -18.25 -4.55 4.84
N GLU A 27 -17.21 -4.40 5.69
CA GLU A 27 -17.30 -4.80 7.10
C GLU A 27 -18.36 -4.00 7.84
N GLU A 28 -19.01 -4.64 8.80
CA GLU A 28 -20.00 -4.00 9.69
C GLU A 28 -19.38 -2.83 10.47
N SER A 29 -18.11 -2.93 10.84
CA SER A 29 -17.35 -1.91 11.58
C SER A 29 -17.31 -0.55 10.90
N VAL A 30 -17.45 -0.50 9.58
CA VAL A 30 -17.43 0.75 8.80
C VAL A 30 -18.84 1.21 8.35
N ARG A 31 -19.91 0.58 8.82
CA ARG A 31 -21.29 0.92 8.46
C ARG A 31 -21.63 2.39 8.72
N ALA A 32 -21.19 2.93 9.87
CA ALA A 32 -21.49 4.29 10.30
C ALA A 32 -20.65 5.38 9.60
N LYS A 33 -19.67 4.98 8.78
CA LYS A 33 -18.86 5.95 8.04
C LYS A 33 -19.68 6.66 6.95
N PRO A 34 -19.35 7.91 6.60
CA PRO A 34 -20.11 8.73 5.65
C PRO A 34 -19.89 8.27 4.19
N TRP A 35 -20.36 7.07 3.86
CA TRP A 35 -20.29 6.54 2.51
C TRP A 35 -21.01 7.46 1.52
N PRO A 36 -20.45 7.69 0.32
CA PRO A 36 -20.98 8.69 -0.62
C PRO A 36 -22.33 8.28 -1.19
N GLU A 37 -23.14 9.27 -1.56
CA GLU A 37 -24.43 9.10 -2.24
C GLU A 37 -24.25 8.56 -3.69
N SER A 38 -23.03 8.55 -4.20
CA SER A 38 -22.70 7.96 -5.49
C SER A 38 -22.80 6.43 -5.52
N LEU A 39 -22.85 5.76 -4.36
CA LEU A 39 -23.11 4.33 -4.26
C LEU A 39 -24.60 4.02 -4.47
N ASP A 40 -24.89 3.10 -5.38
CA ASP A 40 -26.26 2.66 -5.65
C ASP A 40 -26.78 1.73 -4.55
N GLU A 41 -25.93 0.82 -4.06
CA GLU A 41 -26.30 -0.13 -3.01
C GLU A 41 -25.15 -0.35 -2.02
N LYS A 42 -25.48 -0.55 -0.74
CA LYS A 42 -24.54 -0.81 0.35
C LYS A 42 -24.98 -2.01 1.17
N PHE A 43 -24.09 -2.98 1.32
CA PHE A 43 -24.30 -4.17 2.14
C PHE A 43 -23.15 -4.30 3.13
N PHE A 44 -23.45 -4.66 4.37
CA PHE A 44 -22.46 -4.83 5.42
C PHE A 44 -22.55 -6.22 6.00
N MET A 45 -21.39 -6.84 6.21
CA MET A 45 -21.26 -8.17 6.80
C MET A 45 -20.46 -8.10 8.10
N PRO A 46 -20.82 -8.92 9.10
CA PRO A 46 -20.09 -8.95 10.38
C PRO A 46 -18.64 -9.35 10.24
N ASP A 47 -18.30 -10.13 9.21
CA ASP A 47 -16.97 -10.69 9.00
C ASP A 47 -16.78 -11.05 7.51
N LEU A 48 -15.96 -10.28 6.82
CA LEU A 48 -15.57 -10.54 5.43
C LEU A 48 -14.51 -11.65 5.31
N SER A 49 -13.87 -12.06 6.39
CA SER A 49 -12.93 -13.20 6.39
C SER A 49 -13.69 -14.56 6.29
N ASN A 50 -14.98 -14.58 6.57
CA ASN A 50 -15.82 -15.75 6.36
C ASN A 50 -16.16 -15.93 4.87
N ILE A 51 -15.16 -16.35 4.08
CA ILE A 51 -15.25 -16.49 2.63
C ILE A 51 -16.49 -17.27 2.17
N PRO A 52 -16.86 -18.44 2.78
CA PRO A 52 -18.08 -19.15 2.38
C PRO A 52 -19.37 -18.34 2.58
N ALA A 53 -19.46 -17.52 3.62
CA ALA A 53 -20.61 -16.65 3.85
C ALA A 53 -20.66 -15.51 2.81
N VAL A 54 -19.52 -14.92 2.49
CA VAL A 54 -19.41 -13.86 1.48
C VAL A 54 -19.79 -14.40 0.09
N ILE A 55 -19.29 -15.56 -0.30
CA ILE A 55 -19.66 -16.20 -1.57
C ILE A 55 -21.18 -16.39 -1.67
N ARG A 56 -21.83 -16.89 -0.61
CA ARG A 56 -23.30 -17.04 -0.59
C ARG A 56 -24.02 -15.70 -0.71
N ALA A 57 -23.56 -14.68 -0.01
CA ALA A 57 -24.16 -13.34 -0.06
C ALA A 57 -24.05 -12.72 -1.47
N VAL A 58 -22.86 -12.75 -2.08
CA VAL A 58 -22.65 -12.21 -3.43
C VAL A 58 -23.41 -13.03 -4.47
N SER A 59 -23.43 -14.35 -4.35
CA SER A 59 -24.24 -15.22 -5.24
C SER A 59 -25.75 -14.95 -5.11
N TYR A 60 -26.22 -14.61 -3.91
CA TYR A 60 -27.61 -14.19 -3.72
C TYR A 60 -27.90 -12.85 -4.41
N LEU A 61 -27.02 -11.87 -4.28
CA LEU A 61 -27.14 -10.58 -4.98
C LEU A 61 -27.14 -10.77 -6.51
N ALA A 62 -26.31 -11.66 -7.02
CA ALA A 62 -26.18 -11.94 -8.45
C ALA A 62 -27.44 -12.58 -9.08
N ARG A 63 -28.41 -13.08 -8.28
CA ARG A 63 -29.68 -13.59 -8.81
C ARG A 63 -30.52 -12.54 -9.53
N SER A 64 -30.38 -11.27 -9.14
CA SER A 64 -31.17 -10.16 -9.67
C SER A 64 -30.31 -8.98 -10.12
N ARG A 65 -28.98 -9.12 -10.09
CA ARG A 65 -28.01 -8.09 -10.48
C ARG A 65 -26.92 -8.73 -11.33
N GLU A 66 -26.68 -8.17 -12.49
CA GLU A 66 -25.54 -8.54 -13.31
C GLU A 66 -24.27 -7.88 -12.75
N ILE A 67 -23.29 -8.69 -12.36
CA ILE A 67 -22.02 -8.23 -11.80
C ILE A 67 -20.93 -8.42 -12.87
N HIS A 68 -20.35 -7.32 -13.35
CA HIS A 68 -19.35 -7.34 -14.41
C HIS A 68 -17.91 -7.34 -13.89
N GLY A 69 -17.67 -6.81 -12.68
CA GLY A 69 -16.33 -6.73 -12.11
C GLY A 69 -16.34 -6.59 -10.59
N ILE A 70 -15.23 -6.94 -9.96
CA ILE A 70 -15.04 -6.85 -8.51
C ILE A 70 -13.72 -6.14 -8.24
N ILE A 71 -13.74 -5.08 -7.43
CA ILE A 71 -12.58 -4.28 -7.04
C ILE A 71 -12.40 -4.40 -5.52
N ALA A 72 -11.18 -4.72 -5.08
CA ALA A 72 -10.76 -4.68 -3.69
C ALA A 72 -10.21 -3.30 -3.36
N LEU A 73 -10.81 -2.58 -2.42
CA LEU A 73 -10.39 -1.21 -2.08
C LEU A 73 -9.22 -1.16 -1.09
N ASP A 74 -8.91 -2.26 -0.42
CA ASP A 74 -7.85 -2.39 0.57
C ASP A 74 -7.15 -3.76 0.49
N ASP A 75 -6.04 -3.89 1.22
CA ASP A 75 -5.21 -5.08 1.23
C ASP A 75 -5.97 -6.35 1.62
N TYR A 76 -6.82 -6.27 2.63
CA TYR A 76 -7.53 -7.43 3.19
C TYR A 76 -8.61 -7.95 2.24
N SER A 77 -9.09 -7.11 1.33
CA SER A 77 -10.10 -7.47 0.33
C SER A 77 -9.52 -8.13 -0.93
N VAL A 78 -8.19 -8.11 -1.14
CA VAL A 78 -7.55 -8.55 -2.40
C VAL A 78 -7.79 -10.04 -2.68
N GLU A 79 -7.54 -10.92 -1.69
CA GLU A 79 -7.75 -12.37 -1.84
C GLU A 79 -9.23 -12.71 -1.94
N LEU A 80 -10.08 -12.05 -1.14
CA LEU A 80 -11.54 -12.22 -1.24
C LEU A 80 -12.05 -11.85 -2.63
N ALA A 81 -11.57 -10.73 -3.20
CA ALA A 81 -11.97 -10.31 -4.54
C ALA A 81 -11.57 -11.34 -5.61
N SER A 82 -10.38 -11.94 -5.49
CA SER A 82 -9.94 -12.98 -6.44
C SER A 82 -10.79 -14.25 -6.34
N THR A 83 -11.05 -14.73 -5.13
CA THR A 83 -11.92 -15.89 -4.89
C THR A 83 -13.32 -15.67 -5.48
N LEU A 84 -13.91 -14.48 -5.28
CA LEU A 84 -15.20 -14.15 -5.85
C LEU A 84 -15.15 -14.05 -7.39
N ARG A 85 -14.10 -13.47 -7.98
CA ARG A 85 -13.94 -13.44 -9.44
C ARG A 85 -13.85 -14.85 -10.02
N GLU A 86 -13.07 -15.73 -9.42
CA GLU A 86 -12.99 -17.14 -9.86
C GLU A 86 -14.31 -17.87 -9.71
N HIS A 87 -15.01 -17.70 -8.58
CA HIS A 87 -16.32 -18.31 -8.36
C HIS A 87 -17.35 -17.87 -9.39
N MET A 88 -17.38 -16.58 -9.73
CA MET A 88 -18.34 -15.97 -10.64
C MET A 88 -17.87 -15.94 -12.10
N ARG A 89 -16.67 -16.44 -12.40
CA ARG A 89 -16.04 -16.40 -13.74
C ARG A 89 -15.89 -15.00 -14.31
N LEU A 90 -15.55 -14.03 -13.44
CA LEU A 90 -15.30 -12.66 -13.81
C LEU A 90 -13.83 -12.42 -14.16
N PRO A 91 -13.54 -11.45 -15.06
CA PRO A 91 -12.15 -11.14 -15.44
C PRO A 91 -11.38 -10.46 -14.30
N GLY A 92 -10.07 -10.73 -14.24
CA GLY A 92 -9.14 -10.11 -13.27
C GLY A 92 -8.18 -11.12 -12.65
N MET A 93 -7.48 -10.70 -11.59
CA MET A 93 -6.59 -11.60 -10.85
C MET A 93 -7.37 -12.76 -10.25
N GLY A 94 -6.90 -13.98 -10.48
CA GLY A 94 -7.29 -15.18 -9.74
C GLY A 94 -6.47 -15.35 -8.45
N ASP A 95 -6.80 -16.36 -7.66
CA ASP A 95 -6.27 -16.58 -6.30
C ASP A 95 -4.74 -16.67 -6.26
N THR A 96 -4.12 -17.38 -7.20
CA THR A 96 -2.65 -17.53 -7.25
C THR A 96 -1.96 -16.18 -7.46
N THR A 97 -2.46 -15.35 -8.37
CA THR A 97 -1.90 -14.03 -8.64
C THR A 97 -2.16 -13.08 -7.46
N ALA A 98 -3.35 -13.10 -6.88
CA ALA A 98 -3.72 -12.25 -5.75
C ALA A 98 -2.81 -12.46 -4.53
N ARG A 99 -2.42 -13.71 -4.25
CA ARG A 99 -1.47 -14.03 -3.17
C ARG A 99 -0.12 -13.37 -3.34
N ARG A 100 0.34 -13.11 -4.57
CA ARG A 100 1.59 -12.38 -4.84
C ARG A 100 1.53 -10.91 -4.45
N PHE A 101 0.33 -10.39 -4.12
CA PHE A 101 0.10 -9.02 -3.65
C PHE A 101 -0.31 -8.96 -2.18
N ARG A 102 -0.29 -10.11 -1.48
CA ARG A 102 -0.67 -10.21 -0.07
C ARG A 102 0.34 -10.97 0.77
N ASP A 103 0.76 -12.14 0.29
CA ASP A 103 1.66 -13.04 1.01
C ASP A 103 3.13 -12.70 0.69
N LYS A 104 3.84 -12.13 1.65
CA LYS A 104 5.25 -11.72 1.51
C LYS A 104 6.16 -12.88 1.13
N LEU A 105 5.86 -14.11 1.54
CA LEU A 105 6.63 -15.29 1.10
C LEU A 105 6.39 -15.58 -0.39
N ALA A 106 5.13 -15.51 -0.86
CA ALA A 106 4.81 -15.67 -2.27
C ALA A 106 5.46 -14.56 -3.11
N MET A 107 5.43 -13.30 -2.64
CA MET A 107 6.13 -12.18 -3.27
C MET A 107 7.62 -12.46 -3.42
N ARG A 108 8.29 -12.91 -2.35
CA ARG A 108 9.74 -13.20 -2.35
C ARG A 108 10.10 -14.33 -3.31
N MET A 109 9.31 -15.40 -3.29
CA MET A 109 9.55 -16.57 -4.15
C MET A 109 9.42 -16.20 -5.62
N GLU A 110 8.31 -15.56 -6.00
CA GLU A 110 8.05 -15.14 -7.39
C GLU A 110 9.08 -14.12 -7.88
N ALA A 111 9.35 -13.07 -7.08
CA ALA A 111 10.33 -12.05 -7.40
C ALA A 111 11.70 -12.66 -7.68
N ARG A 112 12.20 -13.53 -6.79
CA ARG A 112 13.50 -14.20 -6.95
C ARG A 112 13.55 -15.10 -8.18
N GLU A 113 12.48 -15.86 -8.43
CA GLU A 113 12.39 -16.75 -9.62
C GLU A 113 12.43 -15.95 -10.93
N LYS A 114 11.87 -14.76 -10.94
CA LYS A 114 11.85 -13.85 -12.10
C LYS A 114 13.06 -12.90 -12.15
N GLY A 115 14.07 -13.08 -11.28
CA GLY A 115 15.30 -12.29 -11.30
C GLY A 115 15.18 -10.90 -10.66
N VAL A 116 14.11 -10.62 -9.93
CA VAL A 116 13.98 -9.39 -9.14
C VAL A 116 14.74 -9.56 -7.83
N HIS A 117 15.64 -8.64 -7.50
CA HIS A 117 16.42 -8.71 -6.27
C HIS A 117 15.53 -8.54 -5.04
N VAL A 118 15.69 -9.46 -4.10
CA VAL A 118 14.99 -9.46 -2.80
C VAL A 118 15.99 -9.73 -1.67
N PRO A 119 15.74 -9.31 -0.43
CA PRO A 119 16.53 -9.77 0.71
C PRO A 119 16.55 -11.31 0.78
N ASP A 120 17.64 -11.89 1.26
CA ASP A 120 17.67 -13.33 1.54
C ASP A 120 16.60 -13.69 2.56
N PHE A 121 15.90 -14.80 2.35
CA PHE A 121 14.76 -15.19 3.19
C PHE A 121 14.60 -16.70 3.33
N VAL A 122 13.89 -17.09 4.38
CA VAL A 122 13.44 -18.47 4.62
C VAL A 122 12.02 -18.48 5.17
N HIS A 123 11.22 -19.44 4.74
CA HIS A 123 9.92 -19.73 5.36
C HIS A 123 10.12 -20.27 6.77
N VAL A 124 9.44 -19.71 7.76
CA VAL A 124 9.52 -20.18 9.17
C VAL A 124 8.64 -21.41 9.34
N LEU A 125 9.07 -22.52 8.73
CA LEU A 125 8.38 -23.81 8.76
C LEU A 125 9.30 -24.95 9.19
N ASN A 126 10.37 -25.19 8.45
CA ASN A 126 11.31 -26.28 8.71
C ASN A 126 12.50 -25.79 9.55
N HIS A 127 12.64 -26.29 10.77
CA HIS A 127 13.66 -25.86 11.73
C HIS A 127 15.08 -26.03 11.18
N HIS A 128 15.37 -27.12 10.45
CA HIS A 128 16.69 -27.31 9.85
C HIS A 128 16.99 -26.22 8.79
N ARG A 129 16.02 -25.84 7.97
CA ARG A 129 16.20 -24.77 6.99
C ARG A 129 16.38 -23.40 7.65
N ILE A 130 15.68 -23.13 8.77
CA ILE A 130 15.87 -21.91 9.57
C ILE A 130 17.31 -21.86 10.10
N HIS A 131 17.79 -22.98 10.68
CA HIS A 131 19.16 -23.07 11.19
C HIS A 131 20.19 -22.84 10.07
N LEU A 132 20.06 -23.50 8.92
CA LEU A 132 20.96 -23.28 7.78
C LEU A 132 20.93 -21.83 7.27
N PHE A 133 19.78 -21.17 7.31
CA PHE A 133 19.65 -19.78 6.95
C PHE A 133 20.42 -18.87 7.91
N THR A 134 20.27 -19.06 9.23
CA THR A 134 21.00 -18.25 10.26
C THR A 134 22.50 -18.48 10.23
N GLN A 135 22.99 -19.66 9.80
CA GLN A 135 24.41 -19.91 9.60
C GLN A 135 24.98 -19.23 8.36
N ARG A 136 24.17 -19.08 7.30
CA ARG A 136 24.60 -18.50 6.02
C ARG A 136 24.47 -16.98 5.98
N VAL A 137 23.37 -16.46 6.52
CA VAL A 137 23.02 -15.04 6.46
C VAL A 137 23.33 -14.38 7.79
N ALA A 138 24.20 -13.37 7.78
CA ALA A 138 24.58 -12.66 9.00
C ALA A 138 23.40 -11.86 9.61
N PRO A 139 23.31 -11.77 10.97
CA PRO A 139 22.33 -10.92 11.62
C PRO A 139 22.60 -9.43 11.35
N PRO A 140 21.63 -8.55 11.58
CA PRO A 140 20.30 -8.85 12.11
C PRO A 140 19.34 -9.40 11.06
N TRP A 141 18.31 -10.11 11.52
CA TRP A 141 17.24 -10.62 10.68
C TRP A 141 15.92 -9.94 11.03
N VAL A 142 14.95 -10.04 10.13
CA VAL A 142 13.57 -9.56 10.31
C VAL A 142 12.62 -10.75 10.27
N LEU A 143 11.94 -11.00 11.38
CA LEU A 143 10.82 -11.93 11.45
C LEU A 143 9.53 -11.14 11.24
N LYS A 144 8.74 -11.50 10.25
CA LYS A 144 7.50 -10.78 9.92
C LYS A 144 6.38 -11.73 9.48
N PRO A 145 5.12 -11.39 9.77
CA PRO A 145 3.98 -12.13 9.26
C PRO A 145 3.91 -12.01 7.73
N ARG A 146 3.41 -13.08 7.08
CA ARG A 146 3.33 -13.16 5.62
C ARG A 146 2.27 -12.24 5.04
N SER A 147 1.12 -12.07 5.71
CA SER A 147 -0.07 -11.42 5.13
C SER A 147 -0.57 -10.19 5.91
N GLU A 148 0.25 -9.63 6.81
CA GLU A 148 -0.07 -8.37 7.50
C GLU A 148 0.41 -7.14 6.72
N ALA A 149 -0.17 -5.97 7.03
CA ALA A 149 0.18 -4.67 6.46
C ALA A 149 0.59 -3.68 7.57
N GLY A 150 1.24 -2.56 7.22
CA GLY A 150 1.53 -1.46 8.14
C GLY A 150 2.60 -1.77 9.19
N SER A 151 3.59 -2.60 8.89
CA SER A 151 4.71 -2.95 9.80
C SER A 151 4.30 -3.64 11.12
N VAL A 152 3.07 -4.16 11.21
CA VAL A 152 2.54 -4.82 12.41
C VAL A 152 3.24 -6.15 12.67
N LYS A 153 3.56 -6.44 13.95
CA LYS A 153 4.18 -7.69 14.42
C LYS A 153 5.54 -8.01 13.79
N ILE A 154 6.26 -7.02 13.27
CA ILE A 154 7.61 -7.20 12.75
C ILE A 154 8.61 -7.17 13.91
N LYS A 155 9.49 -8.19 14.00
CA LYS A 155 10.56 -8.26 15.01
C LYS A 155 11.92 -8.23 14.32
N LYS A 156 12.84 -7.37 14.81
CA LYS A 156 14.25 -7.38 14.40
C LYS A 156 15.04 -8.22 15.38
N LEU A 157 15.71 -9.27 14.92
CA LEU A 157 16.41 -10.30 15.71
C LEU A 157 17.91 -10.21 15.44
N ARG A 158 18.72 -10.28 16.49
CA ARG A 158 20.16 -10.03 16.45
C ARG A 158 21.01 -11.26 16.73
N SER A 159 20.38 -12.35 17.19
CA SER A 159 21.04 -13.61 17.50
C SER A 159 20.14 -14.79 17.14
N GLU A 160 20.78 -15.95 16.89
CA GLU A 160 20.05 -17.19 16.64
C GLU A 160 19.18 -17.59 17.86
N HIS A 161 19.63 -17.26 19.07
CA HIS A 161 18.84 -17.45 20.29
C HIS A 161 17.50 -16.68 20.22
N GLU A 162 17.54 -15.40 19.82
CA GLU A 162 16.32 -14.59 19.66
C GLU A 162 15.41 -15.17 18.56
N VAL A 163 15.97 -15.77 17.50
CA VAL A 163 15.17 -16.42 16.45
C VAL A 163 14.40 -17.59 17.04
N TRP A 164 15.08 -18.49 17.77
CA TRP A 164 14.43 -19.68 18.34
C TRP A 164 13.44 -19.32 19.45
N GLN A 165 13.74 -18.30 20.25
CA GLN A 165 12.79 -17.77 21.23
C GLN A 165 11.51 -17.27 20.51
N ALA A 166 11.64 -16.45 19.48
CA ALA A 166 10.50 -15.92 18.72
C ALA A 166 9.70 -17.03 18.02
N VAL A 167 10.36 -18.03 17.43
CA VAL A 167 9.69 -19.20 16.84
C VAL A 167 8.91 -20.01 17.89
N SER A 168 9.49 -20.18 19.10
CA SER A 168 8.82 -20.87 20.21
C SER A 168 7.61 -20.10 20.72
N GLU A 169 7.71 -18.76 20.82
CA GLU A 169 6.60 -17.88 21.22
C GLU A 169 5.41 -17.94 20.23
N LEU A 170 5.70 -18.10 18.94
CA LEU A 170 4.68 -18.22 17.89
C LEU A 170 3.94 -19.57 17.93
N GLY A 171 4.56 -20.61 18.48
CA GLY A 171 3.96 -21.95 18.48
C GLY A 171 3.55 -22.39 17.07
N ASP A 172 2.33 -22.90 16.90
CA ASP A 172 1.81 -23.38 15.62
C ASP A 172 1.61 -22.27 14.57
N GLU A 173 1.57 -21.01 14.99
CA GLU A 173 1.44 -19.86 14.09
C GLU A 173 2.74 -19.53 13.32
N HIS A 174 3.88 -20.14 13.69
CA HIS A 174 5.17 -19.85 13.05
C HIS A 174 5.16 -20.01 11.52
N SER A 175 4.34 -20.92 10.98
CA SER A 175 4.21 -21.15 9.54
C SER A 175 3.63 -19.96 8.77
N TYR A 176 2.97 -19.03 9.45
CA TYR A 176 2.47 -17.77 8.89
C TYR A 176 3.51 -16.65 8.87
N TYR A 177 4.78 -16.98 9.15
CA TYR A 177 5.89 -16.02 9.19
C TYR A 177 6.99 -16.36 8.19
N LEU A 178 7.75 -15.34 7.82
CA LEU A 178 9.04 -15.49 7.15
C LEU A 178 10.12 -14.79 7.95
N LEU A 179 11.33 -15.33 7.86
CA LEU A 179 12.56 -14.74 8.38
C LEU A 179 13.39 -14.27 7.18
N GLU A 180 13.81 -13.00 7.18
CA GLU A 180 14.63 -12.46 6.10
C GLU A 180 15.82 -11.65 6.62
N GLN A 181 16.80 -11.44 5.76
CA GLN A 181 17.92 -10.56 6.02
C GLN A 181 17.41 -9.13 6.26
N TYR A 182 17.90 -8.48 7.30
CA TYR A 182 17.69 -7.05 7.46
C TYR A 182 18.60 -6.27 6.54
N VAL A 183 18.05 -5.61 5.58
CA VAL A 183 18.78 -4.69 4.68
C VAL A 183 18.68 -3.29 5.25
N ALA A 184 19.82 -2.71 5.62
CA ALA A 184 19.92 -1.33 6.08
C ALA A 184 20.01 -0.38 4.87
N GLY A 185 19.15 0.61 4.79
CA GLY A 185 19.13 1.55 3.67
C GLY A 185 17.93 2.46 3.66
N ASP A 186 17.77 3.20 2.58
CA ASP A 186 16.66 4.10 2.35
C ASP A 186 15.46 3.31 1.82
N VAL A 187 14.28 3.52 2.41
CA VAL A 187 13.04 2.94 1.92
C VAL A 187 12.41 3.87 0.89
N LEU A 188 12.04 3.29 -0.23
CA LEU A 188 11.50 3.96 -1.41
C LEU A 188 10.16 3.33 -1.75
N HIS A 189 9.27 4.09 -2.38
CA HIS A 189 8.05 3.52 -2.93
C HIS A 189 7.74 4.05 -4.33
N VAL A 190 6.98 3.27 -5.08
CA VAL A 190 6.47 3.65 -6.40
C VAL A 190 5.00 3.32 -6.46
N ASP A 191 4.20 4.33 -6.76
CA ASP A 191 2.77 4.21 -6.98
C ASP A 191 2.49 4.17 -8.48
N SER A 192 1.79 3.14 -8.94
CA SER A 192 1.66 2.87 -10.37
C SER A 192 0.24 2.57 -10.80
N ILE A 193 -0.07 2.88 -12.07
CA ILE A 193 -1.24 2.39 -12.79
C ILE A 193 -0.78 1.36 -13.81
N VAL A 194 -1.43 0.21 -13.80
CA VAL A 194 -1.16 -0.92 -14.70
C VAL A 194 -2.37 -1.16 -15.58
N TYR A 195 -2.16 -1.29 -16.89
CA TYR A 195 -3.19 -1.64 -17.85
C TYR A 195 -2.63 -2.59 -18.90
N ASP A 196 -3.33 -3.69 -19.16
CA ASP A 196 -2.89 -4.79 -20.05
C ASP A 196 -1.50 -5.32 -19.70
N GLY A 197 -1.23 -5.48 -18.38
CA GLY A 197 0.04 -5.98 -17.85
C GLY A 197 1.23 -5.02 -18.01
N ARG A 198 1.00 -3.77 -18.38
CA ARG A 198 2.03 -2.74 -18.59
C ARG A 198 1.84 -1.59 -17.61
N VAL A 199 2.93 -1.06 -17.11
CA VAL A 199 2.93 0.19 -16.33
C VAL A 199 2.66 1.35 -17.29
N VAL A 200 1.52 2.02 -17.13
CA VAL A 200 1.13 3.18 -17.95
C VAL A 200 1.34 4.51 -17.22
N PHE A 201 1.48 4.47 -15.91
CA PHE A 201 1.88 5.58 -15.06
C PHE A 201 2.65 5.03 -13.87
N ALA A 202 3.69 5.76 -13.42
CA ALA A 202 4.37 5.50 -12.16
C ALA A 202 4.97 6.80 -11.61
N GLN A 203 4.91 6.95 -10.29
CA GLN A 203 5.48 8.07 -9.54
C GLN A 203 6.34 7.53 -8.41
N PRO A 204 7.66 7.72 -8.44
CA PRO A 204 8.57 7.26 -7.39
C PRO A 204 8.71 8.30 -6.28
N HIS A 205 8.91 7.79 -5.05
CA HIS A 205 9.04 8.57 -3.83
C HIS A 205 10.10 7.97 -2.90
N ARG A 206 10.54 8.77 -1.93
CA ARG A 206 11.45 8.37 -0.85
C ARG A 206 10.83 8.72 0.49
N TYR A 207 10.83 7.76 1.43
CA TYR A 207 10.60 8.07 2.84
C TYR A 207 11.89 8.66 3.44
N TRP A 208 11.80 9.75 4.17
CA TRP A 208 12.97 10.30 4.86
C TRP A 208 13.35 9.49 6.09
N ARG A 209 12.37 8.85 6.71
CA ARG A 209 12.53 7.84 7.76
C ARG A 209 11.77 6.59 7.34
N PRO A 210 12.35 5.38 7.53
CA PRO A 210 11.63 4.15 7.24
C PRO A 210 10.28 4.10 7.98
N PRO A 211 9.17 3.70 7.35
CA PRO A 211 7.87 3.57 8.00
C PRO A 211 7.90 2.71 9.26
N PHE A 212 8.71 1.63 9.25
CA PHE A 212 8.93 0.78 10.40
C PHE A 212 9.48 1.54 11.63
N ASP A 213 10.41 2.47 11.43
CA ASP A 213 10.98 3.25 12.51
C ASP A 213 9.99 4.28 13.07
N VAL A 214 9.19 4.91 12.18
CA VAL A 214 8.13 5.84 12.60
C VAL A 214 7.05 5.11 13.38
N TRP A 215 6.64 3.92 12.90
CA TRP A 215 5.63 3.11 13.58
C TRP A 215 6.05 2.67 14.99
N ASN A 216 7.29 2.24 15.17
CA ASN A 216 7.76 1.70 16.46
C ASN A 216 8.23 2.78 17.45
N HIS A 217 8.70 3.93 16.98
CA HIS A 217 9.32 4.95 17.83
C HIS A 217 8.57 6.29 17.81
N GLY A 218 7.51 6.40 17.01
CA GLY A 218 6.81 7.65 16.77
C GLY A 218 7.63 8.62 15.89
N GLY A 219 7.03 9.76 15.60
CA GLY A 219 7.63 10.83 14.79
C GLY A 219 6.73 11.27 13.63
N VAL A 220 7.23 12.18 12.83
CA VAL A 220 6.54 12.62 11.61
C VAL A 220 6.85 11.64 10.49
N PHE A 221 5.81 11.03 9.94
CA PHE A 221 5.89 10.24 8.71
C PHE A 221 6.08 11.20 7.53
N THR A 222 7.04 10.89 6.68
CA THR A 222 7.47 11.81 5.62
C THR A 222 7.68 11.04 4.33
N SER A 223 7.09 11.52 3.25
CA SER A 223 7.34 11.03 1.89
C SER A 223 7.65 12.22 0.98
N GLN A 224 8.51 12.03 0.01
CA GLN A 224 8.85 13.04 -1.00
C GLN A 224 9.05 12.38 -2.37
N THR A 225 8.53 13.01 -3.41
CA THR A 225 8.75 12.59 -4.81
C THR A 225 10.24 12.59 -5.16
N ILE A 226 10.65 11.60 -5.95
CA ILE A 226 12.00 11.54 -6.56
C ILE A 226 11.90 12.19 -7.95
N PRO A 227 12.61 13.30 -8.20
CA PRO A 227 12.56 13.97 -9.50
C PRO A 227 13.26 13.16 -10.59
N GLY A 228 12.85 13.33 -11.85
CA GLY A 228 13.46 12.63 -12.99
C GLY A 228 14.94 12.91 -13.22
N SER A 229 15.49 13.98 -12.62
CA SER A 229 16.92 14.32 -12.62
C SER A 229 17.74 13.53 -11.58
N ASP A 230 17.08 12.87 -10.61
CA ASP A 230 17.79 12.04 -9.62
C ASP A 230 18.36 10.79 -10.31
N PRO A 231 19.64 10.46 -10.13
CA PRO A 231 20.25 9.25 -10.71
C PRO A 231 19.51 7.94 -10.37
N LEU A 232 18.84 7.90 -9.22
CA LEU A 232 18.07 6.74 -8.76
C LEU A 232 16.77 6.53 -9.56
N TYR A 233 16.21 7.61 -10.14
CA TYR A 233 14.90 7.57 -10.78
C TYR A 233 14.78 6.45 -11.83
N GLY A 234 15.71 6.40 -12.77
CA GLY A 234 15.65 5.42 -13.86
C GLY A 234 15.82 3.98 -13.41
N GLU A 235 16.66 3.74 -12.40
CA GLU A 235 16.87 2.41 -11.83
C GLU A 235 15.62 1.92 -11.07
N LEU A 236 15.07 2.77 -10.22
CA LEU A 236 13.87 2.46 -9.44
C LEU A 236 12.65 2.20 -10.34
N MET A 237 12.48 2.99 -11.40
CA MET A 237 11.40 2.80 -12.38
C MET A 237 11.53 1.44 -13.09
N ARG A 238 12.74 1.05 -13.52
CA ARG A 238 12.96 -0.27 -14.12
C ARG A 238 12.69 -1.41 -13.13
N MET A 239 13.14 -1.26 -11.89
CA MET A 239 12.90 -2.26 -10.85
C MET A 239 11.41 -2.42 -10.55
N ASN A 240 10.67 -1.33 -10.51
CA ASN A 240 9.22 -1.34 -10.34
C ASN A 240 8.51 -2.06 -11.50
N GLU A 241 8.87 -1.75 -12.74
CA GLU A 241 8.29 -2.41 -13.92
C GLU A 241 8.56 -3.92 -13.92
N LEU A 242 9.81 -4.34 -13.67
CA LEU A 242 10.17 -5.74 -13.55
C LEU A 242 9.40 -6.45 -12.43
N THR A 243 9.22 -5.77 -11.29
CA THR A 243 8.46 -6.31 -10.16
C THR A 243 6.99 -6.52 -10.53
N ILE A 244 6.34 -5.52 -11.15
CA ILE A 244 4.94 -5.63 -11.56
C ILE A 244 4.75 -6.74 -12.59
N GLN A 245 5.66 -6.85 -13.56
CA GLN A 245 5.66 -7.94 -14.55
C GLN A 245 5.83 -9.31 -13.89
N ALA A 246 6.76 -9.44 -12.94
CA ALA A 246 6.97 -10.67 -12.18
C ALA A 246 5.72 -11.08 -11.41
N MET A 247 5.07 -10.14 -10.73
CA MET A 247 3.85 -10.41 -9.95
C MET A 247 2.64 -10.74 -10.83
N GLY A 248 2.60 -10.25 -12.08
CA GLY A 248 1.58 -10.58 -13.06
C GLY A 248 0.25 -9.85 -12.87
N LEU A 249 0.26 -8.58 -12.46
CA LEU A 249 -0.97 -7.77 -12.40
C LEU A 249 -1.48 -7.46 -13.81
N PRO A 250 -2.70 -7.89 -14.18
CA PRO A 250 -3.22 -7.58 -15.51
C PRO A 250 -3.64 -6.10 -15.64
N ARG A 251 -4.25 -5.54 -14.59
CA ARG A 251 -4.68 -4.14 -14.52
C ARG A 251 -5.01 -3.74 -13.09
N GLY A 252 -4.96 -2.44 -12.81
CA GLY A 252 -5.27 -1.84 -11.51
C GLY A 252 -4.22 -0.82 -11.09
N VAL A 253 -4.19 -0.52 -9.81
CA VAL A 253 -3.19 0.35 -9.19
C VAL A 253 -2.32 -0.45 -8.23
N THR A 254 -1.06 -0.02 -8.08
CA THR A 254 -0.12 -0.67 -7.14
C THR A 254 0.61 0.35 -6.32
N HIS A 255 0.95 -0.06 -5.10
CA HIS A 255 1.93 0.57 -4.24
C HIS A 255 3.05 -0.44 -3.99
N ALA A 256 4.26 -0.15 -4.48
CA ALA A 256 5.41 -1.05 -4.36
C ALA A 256 6.51 -0.39 -3.54
N GLU A 257 7.10 -1.12 -2.60
CA GLU A 257 8.18 -0.65 -1.73
C GLU A 257 9.50 -1.35 -2.06
N PHE A 258 10.59 -0.58 -1.95
CA PHE A 258 11.95 -1.00 -2.23
C PHE A 258 12.91 -0.49 -1.15
N ILE A 259 14.04 -1.17 -0.96
CA ILE A 259 15.13 -0.68 -0.13
C ILE A 259 16.35 -0.45 -1.02
N ARG A 260 16.91 0.75 -0.99
CA ARG A 260 18.24 1.03 -1.51
C ARG A 260 19.25 0.78 -0.40
N ALA A 261 19.95 -0.35 -0.48
CA ALA A 261 20.97 -0.73 0.48
C ALA A 261 22.16 0.26 0.45
N ARG A 262 23.01 0.23 1.49
CA ARG A 262 24.19 1.12 1.60
C ARG A 262 25.21 0.96 0.49
N ASP A 263 25.28 -0.20 -0.15
CA ASP A 263 26.11 -0.47 -1.33
C ASP A 263 25.49 0.04 -2.64
N GLY A 264 24.29 0.63 -2.57
CA GLY A 264 23.53 1.17 -3.68
C GLY A 264 22.57 0.18 -4.33
N GLN A 265 22.59 -1.11 -3.99
CA GLN A 265 21.71 -2.12 -4.59
C GLN A 265 20.26 -1.91 -4.16
N LEU A 266 19.33 -1.99 -5.13
CA LEU A 266 17.89 -1.99 -4.86
C LEU A 266 17.40 -3.42 -4.56
N HIS A 267 16.59 -3.54 -3.52
CA HIS A 267 15.88 -4.76 -3.16
C HIS A 267 14.38 -4.50 -3.12
N PHE A 268 13.60 -5.36 -3.74
CA PHE A 268 12.15 -5.33 -3.64
C PHE A 268 11.71 -5.74 -2.23
N LEU A 269 10.85 -4.93 -1.60
CA LEU A 269 10.37 -5.15 -0.24
C LEU A 269 8.95 -5.70 -0.21
N GLU A 270 7.99 -5.00 -0.80
CA GLU A 270 6.60 -5.49 -0.92
C GLU A 270 5.83 -4.73 -2.01
N ILE A 271 4.70 -5.30 -2.41
CA ILE A 271 3.78 -4.66 -3.35
C ILE A 271 2.33 -4.97 -2.97
N ALA A 272 1.48 -3.97 -3.04
CA ALA A 272 0.04 -4.07 -2.84
C ALA A 272 -0.72 -3.73 -4.12
N ALA A 273 -1.76 -4.50 -4.46
CA ALA A 273 -2.62 -4.23 -5.62
C ALA A 273 -3.81 -3.33 -5.21
N ARG A 274 -3.49 -2.13 -4.75
CA ARG A 274 -4.45 -1.11 -4.31
C ARG A 274 -3.79 0.27 -4.31
N VAL A 275 -4.61 1.31 -4.17
CA VAL A 275 -4.11 2.67 -3.93
C VAL A 275 -3.36 2.74 -2.60
N CYS A 276 -2.26 3.49 -2.56
CA CYS A 276 -1.42 3.69 -1.38
C CYS A 276 -2.22 4.21 -0.17
N GLY A 277 -1.70 3.91 1.02
CA GLY A 277 -2.26 4.41 2.29
C GLY A 277 -1.65 5.74 2.72
N ALA A 278 -1.97 6.15 3.96
CA ALA A 278 -1.36 7.32 4.61
C ALA A 278 -1.41 8.61 3.76
N HIS A 279 -2.47 8.80 2.96
CA HIS A 279 -2.66 9.95 2.06
C HIS A 279 -1.54 10.14 1.00
N LEU A 280 -0.75 9.11 0.72
CA LEU A 280 0.26 9.14 -0.35
C LEU A 280 -0.38 9.36 -1.73
N ASP A 281 -1.64 8.94 -1.93
CA ASP A 281 -2.43 9.24 -3.14
C ASP A 281 -2.62 10.75 -3.37
N VAL A 282 -2.72 11.54 -2.31
CA VAL A 282 -2.80 13.00 -2.39
C VAL A 282 -1.45 13.60 -2.80
N GLU A 283 -0.33 13.03 -2.33
CA GLU A 283 1.01 13.43 -2.76
C GLU A 283 1.22 13.13 -4.24
N VAL A 284 0.82 11.93 -4.71
CA VAL A 284 0.87 11.57 -6.14
C VAL A 284 0.05 12.55 -6.99
N GLU A 285 -1.18 12.88 -6.57
CA GLU A 285 -2.05 13.83 -7.27
C GLU A 285 -1.44 15.24 -7.28
N ALA A 286 -0.87 15.69 -6.15
CA ALA A 286 -0.23 17.00 -6.05
C ALA A 286 0.96 17.14 -7.02
N ALA A 287 1.79 16.09 -7.15
CA ALA A 287 2.96 16.07 -8.03
C ALA A 287 2.58 15.94 -9.51
N SER A 288 1.63 15.06 -9.82
CA SER A 288 1.38 14.61 -11.19
C SER A 288 0.06 15.08 -11.80
N GLY A 289 -0.91 15.48 -10.98
CA GLY A 289 -2.30 15.71 -11.39
C GLY A 289 -3.11 14.43 -11.57
N ILE A 290 -2.53 13.25 -11.28
CA ILE A 290 -3.17 11.95 -11.46
C ILE A 290 -3.79 11.50 -10.15
N ASP A 291 -5.11 11.44 -10.08
CA ASP A 291 -5.87 10.86 -8.96
C ASP A 291 -6.00 9.34 -9.17
N LEU A 292 -5.23 8.56 -8.42
CA LEU A 292 -5.17 7.10 -8.55
C LEU A 292 -6.53 6.41 -8.36
N TRP A 293 -7.40 6.93 -7.50
CA TRP A 293 -8.73 6.38 -7.28
C TRP A 293 -9.65 6.58 -8.49
N ARG A 294 -9.64 7.78 -9.07
CA ARG A 294 -10.43 8.08 -10.28
C ARG A 294 -9.90 7.35 -11.49
N GLU A 295 -8.59 7.30 -11.64
CA GLU A 295 -7.99 6.57 -12.76
C GLU A 295 -8.25 5.07 -12.67
N TRP A 296 -8.31 4.50 -11.45
CA TRP A 296 -8.69 3.11 -11.27
C TRP A 296 -10.13 2.85 -11.73
N ALA A 297 -11.07 3.73 -11.39
CA ALA A 297 -12.44 3.64 -11.91
C ALA A 297 -12.49 3.68 -13.44
N ARG A 298 -11.75 4.62 -14.06
CA ARG A 298 -11.70 4.81 -15.51
C ARG A 298 -11.14 3.59 -16.24
N LEU A 299 -10.03 3.05 -15.76
CA LEU A 299 -9.40 1.88 -16.38
C LEU A 299 -10.28 0.62 -16.28
N GLU A 300 -10.96 0.39 -15.14
CA GLU A 300 -11.86 -0.74 -15.01
C GLU A 300 -13.11 -0.56 -15.87
N ALA A 301 -13.69 0.64 -15.93
CA ALA A 301 -14.83 0.93 -16.81
C ALA A 301 -14.46 0.76 -18.29
N ALA A 302 -13.31 1.26 -18.72
CA ALA A 302 -12.81 1.09 -20.09
C ALA A 302 -12.63 -0.40 -20.44
N HIS A 303 -11.99 -1.17 -19.55
CA HIS A 303 -11.82 -2.60 -19.73
C HIS A 303 -13.15 -3.35 -19.87
N LEU A 304 -14.12 -3.09 -18.99
CA LEU A 304 -15.43 -3.74 -19.03
C LEU A 304 -16.24 -3.41 -20.29
N ARG A 305 -15.98 -2.26 -20.90
CA ARG A 305 -16.61 -1.84 -22.17
C ARG A 305 -15.84 -2.26 -23.43
N GLY A 306 -14.66 -2.86 -23.25
CA GLY A 306 -13.77 -3.14 -24.39
C GLY A 306 -13.20 -1.88 -25.04
N GLU A 307 -13.11 -0.77 -24.30
CA GLU A 307 -12.58 0.50 -24.73
C GLU A 307 -11.09 0.64 -24.37
N PRO A 308 -10.28 1.38 -25.15
CA PRO A 308 -8.91 1.64 -24.78
C PRO A 308 -8.85 2.61 -23.58
N TYR A 309 -7.98 2.32 -22.61
CA TYR A 309 -7.66 3.24 -21.53
C TYR A 309 -6.36 3.99 -21.86
N ARG A 310 -6.35 5.29 -21.57
CA ARG A 310 -5.15 6.13 -21.62
C ARG A 310 -5.11 7.00 -20.36
N VAL A 311 -3.96 6.99 -19.67
CA VAL A 311 -3.73 7.90 -18.56
C VAL A 311 -3.69 9.34 -19.07
N PRO A 312 -4.27 10.33 -18.36
CA PRO A 312 -4.18 11.74 -18.75
C PRO A 312 -2.74 12.26 -18.76
N ASP A 313 -2.53 13.40 -19.41
CA ASP A 313 -1.26 14.12 -19.34
C ASP A 313 -0.94 14.49 -17.89
N ARG A 314 0.30 14.25 -17.49
CA ARG A 314 0.74 14.50 -16.11
C ARG A 314 1.58 15.77 -16.00
N ARG A 315 1.52 16.40 -14.82
CA ARG A 315 2.51 17.38 -14.37
C ARG A 315 3.77 16.68 -13.89
N HIS A 316 4.82 17.46 -13.68
CA HIS A 316 6.10 16.97 -13.16
C HIS A 316 6.58 17.86 -11.99
N ASP A 317 5.66 18.14 -11.08
CA ASP A 317 6.00 18.91 -9.87
C ASP A 317 6.69 18.02 -8.84
N ALA A 318 7.48 18.60 -7.98
CA ALA A 318 7.89 17.97 -6.75
C ALA A 318 6.76 18.09 -5.72
N ALA A 319 6.54 17.04 -4.96
CA ALA A 319 5.62 17.07 -3.82
C ALA A 319 6.24 16.38 -2.60
N GLY A 320 5.69 16.71 -1.42
CA GLY A 320 6.07 16.07 -0.18
C GLY A 320 4.89 16.00 0.79
N LEU A 321 4.80 14.90 1.51
CA LEU A 321 3.82 14.62 2.53
C LEU A 321 4.46 14.61 3.91
N LEU A 322 3.81 15.27 4.86
CA LEU A 322 4.05 15.17 6.30
C LEU A 322 2.79 14.67 6.98
N LEU A 323 2.92 13.68 7.87
CA LEU A 323 1.80 13.12 8.62
C LEU A 323 2.27 12.71 10.03
N CYS A 324 1.49 13.03 11.07
CA CYS A 324 1.76 12.57 12.43
C CYS A 324 0.49 12.48 13.27
N LEU A 325 0.59 11.77 14.39
CA LEU A 325 -0.44 11.86 15.44
C LEU A 325 -0.41 13.24 16.09
N SER A 326 -1.57 13.74 16.48
CA SER A 326 -1.72 15.04 17.17
C SER A 326 -2.12 14.85 18.63
N ARG A 327 -1.59 15.74 19.52
CA ARG A 327 -2.04 15.85 20.92
C ARG A 327 -3.46 16.40 21.03
N GLU A 328 -3.86 17.19 20.05
CA GLU A 328 -5.18 17.81 19.96
C GLU A 328 -6.10 16.99 19.05
N GLU A 329 -7.36 16.89 19.42
CA GLU A 329 -8.37 16.21 18.60
C GLU A 329 -8.50 16.86 17.22
N ARG A 330 -8.46 18.18 17.15
CA ARG A 330 -8.53 18.95 15.91
C ARG A 330 -7.41 19.98 15.85
N PRO A 331 -6.21 19.58 15.41
CA PRO A 331 -5.07 20.49 15.37
C PRO A 331 -5.29 21.64 14.39
N ASP A 332 -4.96 22.85 14.82
CA ASP A 332 -4.97 24.02 13.93
C ASP A 332 -3.68 24.06 13.11
N LEU A 333 -3.79 23.73 11.82
CA LEU A 333 -2.67 23.79 10.88
C LEU A 333 -2.66 25.10 10.05
N SER A 334 -3.49 26.10 10.39
CA SER A 334 -3.60 27.36 9.63
C SER A 334 -2.34 28.22 9.66
N HIS A 335 -1.47 28.00 10.65
CA HIS A 335 -0.20 28.70 10.82
C HIS A 335 0.95 28.18 9.94
N PHE A 336 0.76 27.05 9.24
CA PHE A 336 1.66 26.56 8.18
C PHE A 336 1.26 27.22 6.84
N ARG A 337 1.74 28.43 6.58
CA ARG A 337 1.16 29.37 5.58
C ARG A 337 1.83 29.39 4.22
N ALA A 338 2.85 28.55 3.96
CA ALA A 338 3.48 28.53 2.64
C ALA A 338 2.43 28.29 1.53
N SER A 339 2.54 29.02 0.43
CA SER A 339 1.65 28.89 -0.74
C SER A 339 1.70 27.52 -1.39
N GLU A 340 2.79 26.83 -1.19
CA GLU A 340 3.06 25.46 -1.65
C GLU A 340 2.27 24.38 -0.90
N VAL A 341 1.65 24.71 0.26
CA VAL A 341 0.78 23.76 0.98
C VAL A 341 -0.55 23.67 0.27
N VAL A 342 -0.71 22.61 -0.52
CA VAL A 342 -1.88 22.39 -1.39
C VAL A 342 -2.98 21.58 -0.72
N TRP A 343 -2.67 20.88 0.38
CA TRP A 343 -3.65 20.09 1.12
C TRP A 343 -3.29 20.01 2.62
N ARG A 344 -4.32 19.92 3.48
CA ARG A 344 -4.21 19.69 4.92
C ARG A 344 -5.20 18.63 5.35
N LEU A 345 -4.73 17.71 6.21
CA LEU A 345 -5.56 16.66 6.78
C LEU A 345 -6.59 17.24 7.76
N GLN A 346 -7.80 16.70 7.71
CA GLN A 346 -8.90 17.00 8.62
C GLN A 346 -9.43 15.70 9.24
N GLU A 347 -8.62 15.12 10.12
CA GLU A 347 -8.96 13.90 10.86
C GLU A 347 -8.67 14.11 12.35
N ASP A 348 -9.52 13.56 13.21
CA ASP A 348 -9.37 13.70 14.64
C ASP A 348 -8.05 13.07 15.10
N PHE A 349 -7.31 13.75 15.97
CA PHE A 349 -6.02 13.37 16.53
C PHE A 349 -4.90 13.13 15.49
N HIS A 350 -5.04 13.64 14.27
CA HIS A 350 -4.02 13.57 13.25
C HIS A 350 -3.71 14.96 12.68
N ALA A 351 -2.45 15.18 12.35
CA ALA A 351 -1.98 16.35 11.62
C ALA A 351 -1.25 15.91 10.37
N GLY A 352 -1.55 16.53 9.24
CA GLY A 352 -0.89 16.22 8.00
C GLY A 352 -1.05 17.29 6.95
N MET A 353 -0.11 17.35 6.03
CA MET A 353 -0.15 18.27 4.90
C MET A 353 0.63 17.72 3.71
N VAL A 354 0.19 18.12 2.53
CA VAL A 354 0.93 17.92 1.28
C VAL A 354 1.32 19.30 0.74
N MET A 355 2.56 19.41 0.33
CA MET A 355 3.11 20.58 -0.36
C MET A 355 3.60 20.18 -1.75
N ALA A 356 3.47 21.10 -2.71
CA ALA A 356 3.91 20.89 -4.08
C ALA A 356 4.52 22.18 -4.67
N SER A 357 5.55 22.02 -5.51
CA SER A 357 6.24 23.10 -6.20
C SER A 357 6.95 22.57 -7.45
N HIS A 358 7.17 23.44 -8.44
CA HIS A 358 8.06 23.12 -9.56
C HIS A 358 9.53 22.94 -9.13
N SER A 359 9.92 23.45 -7.94
CA SER A 359 11.26 23.34 -7.37
C SER A 359 11.31 22.25 -6.31
N PRO A 360 12.05 21.14 -6.54
CA PRO A 360 12.28 20.11 -5.53
C PRO A 360 12.97 20.64 -4.26
N ASP A 361 13.86 21.64 -4.41
CA ASP A 361 14.57 22.25 -3.27
C ASP A 361 13.62 23.04 -2.37
N THR A 362 12.62 23.71 -2.96
CA THR A 362 11.57 24.40 -2.19
C THR A 362 10.76 23.43 -1.36
N VAL A 363 10.34 22.32 -1.95
CA VAL A 363 9.61 21.24 -1.23
C VAL A 363 10.47 20.68 -0.11
N THR A 364 11.73 20.35 -0.39
CA THR A 364 12.67 19.81 0.60
C THR A 364 12.89 20.78 1.78
N HIS A 365 13.02 22.08 1.50
CA HIS A 365 13.21 23.10 2.53
C HIS A 365 11.97 23.18 3.44
N LEU A 366 10.78 23.31 2.84
CA LEU A 366 9.52 23.39 3.59
C LEU A 366 9.24 22.11 4.39
N MET A 367 9.51 20.97 3.83
CA MET A 367 9.36 19.69 4.56
C MET A 367 10.24 19.64 5.80
N ARG A 368 11.51 20.10 5.73
CA ARG A 368 12.42 20.13 6.89
C ARG A 368 11.89 21.08 7.97
N GLU A 369 11.53 22.29 7.57
CA GLU A 369 10.98 23.31 8.50
C GLU A 369 9.72 22.80 9.18
N TYR A 370 8.77 22.30 8.37
CA TYR A 370 7.44 21.93 8.89
C TYR A 370 7.46 20.59 9.63
N ALA A 371 8.30 19.64 9.25
CA ALA A 371 8.50 18.42 10.05
C ALA A 371 9.04 18.75 11.44
N HIS A 372 10.04 19.61 11.53
CA HIS A 372 10.59 20.07 12.81
C HIS A 372 9.52 20.77 13.67
N ARG A 373 8.70 21.63 13.06
CA ARG A 373 7.62 22.31 13.79
C ARG A 373 6.54 21.32 14.25
N LEU A 374 6.12 20.38 13.40
CA LEU A 374 5.16 19.34 13.77
C LEU A 374 5.68 18.50 14.95
N GLU A 375 6.97 18.14 14.98
CA GLU A 375 7.57 17.38 16.07
C GLU A 375 7.47 18.11 17.41
N HIS A 376 7.62 19.44 17.44
CA HIS A 376 7.65 20.24 18.67
C HIS A 376 6.28 20.77 19.08
N GLU A 377 5.46 21.18 18.11
CA GLU A 377 4.21 21.90 18.36
C GLU A 377 3.01 20.93 18.45
N VAL A 378 2.99 19.83 17.67
CA VAL A 378 1.78 19.05 17.40
C VAL A 378 1.90 17.57 17.83
N LEU A 379 3.04 16.94 17.55
CA LEU A 379 3.24 15.49 17.63
C LEU A 379 2.83 14.88 18.97
N ALA A 380 1.94 13.87 18.92
CA ALA A 380 1.73 12.90 19.96
C ALA A 380 2.49 11.60 19.67
N VAL A 381 2.95 10.92 20.71
CA VAL A 381 3.55 9.59 20.61
C VAL A 381 2.62 8.60 21.29
N ALA A 382 2.14 7.62 20.54
CA ALA A 382 1.35 6.51 21.06
C ALA A 382 2.13 5.19 20.90
N PRO A 383 1.91 4.18 21.75
CA PRO A 383 2.47 2.86 21.52
C PRO A 383 1.92 2.28 20.22
N PRO A 384 2.70 1.43 19.50
CA PRO A 384 2.22 0.79 18.29
C PRO A 384 0.96 -0.02 18.55
N THR A 385 0.02 0.02 17.61
CA THR A 385 -1.22 -0.74 17.70
C THR A 385 -1.05 -2.13 17.06
N ASP A 386 -1.86 -3.11 17.52
CA ASP A 386 -1.85 -4.47 16.97
C ASP A 386 -2.53 -4.58 15.59
N LYS A 387 -3.16 -3.49 15.13
CA LYS A 387 -3.83 -3.41 13.82
C LYS A 387 -3.38 -2.15 13.09
N PRO A 388 -3.24 -2.17 11.75
CA PRO A 388 -3.04 -0.96 10.97
C PRO A 388 -4.25 -0.04 11.14
N MET A 389 -3.98 1.26 11.26
CA MET A 389 -5.00 2.32 11.32
C MET A 389 -5.51 2.64 9.92
#